data_89a2efa74a68a1d59081312d64b55377
#
_entry.id   89a2efa74a68a1d59081312d64b55377
#
_cell.length_a   1.000
_cell.length_b   1.000
_cell.length_c   1.000
_cell.angle_alpha   90.00
_cell.angle_beta   90.00
_cell.angle_gamma   90.00
#
_symmetry.space_group_name_H-M   'P 1'
#
loop_
_entity.id
_entity.type
_entity.pdbx_description
1 polymer ?
#
loop_
_entity_poly.entity_id
_entity_poly.type
_entity_poly.pdbx_seq_one_letter_code
_entity_poly.pdbx_strand_id
1 'polypeptide(L)'
;ADSMPLDSITFKSEGKPVAYSAANEVLSLYYNKDMFDAAGLDYPSATEAMTWDEFVTLAKTLTLDANGNNALSPDFDKENIKQYGCVVDNWTWQLEVWALSNGGRWFTEDGSACTINDPKVIESIQKVADLTLVENCMPYNAGLEDNGMQRSLLTGTVAMATAGAWNVGTCLATARDEGLNYGVA
;
A
#
# COMPACT_ATOMS: atom_id res chain seq x y z
N ALA A 1 -0.01 14.19 26.80
CA ALA A 1 0.22 13.98 25.38
C ALA A 1 1.11 15.11 24.91
N ASP A 2 2.34 14.79 24.56
CA ASP A 2 3.28 15.78 24.06
C ASP A 2 2.78 16.24 22.70
N SER A 3 2.31 17.49 22.66
CA SER A 3 1.93 18.12 21.41
C SER A 3 3.17 18.24 20.52
N MET A 4 3.03 17.91 19.23
CA MET A 4 4.12 18.18 18.29
C MET A 4 4.53 19.66 18.37
N PRO A 5 5.82 19.96 18.26
CA PRO A 5 6.28 21.34 18.24
C PRO A 5 5.57 22.11 17.14
N LEU A 6 5.04 23.29 17.46
CA LEU A 6 4.25 24.10 16.51
C LEU A 6 5.01 24.36 15.20
N ASP A 7 6.33 24.51 15.26
CA ASP A 7 7.16 24.72 14.06
C ASP A 7 7.19 23.53 13.11
N SER A 8 7.04 22.29 13.61
CA SER A 8 7.04 21.07 12.77
C SER A 8 5.73 20.87 12.02
N ILE A 9 4.66 21.53 12.43
CA ILE A 9 3.34 21.46 11.78
C ILE A 9 2.93 22.77 11.10
N THR A 10 3.85 23.76 11.08
CA THR A 10 3.59 25.08 10.49
C THR A 10 4.24 25.19 9.12
N PHE A 11 3.42 25.42 8.10
CA PHE A 11 3.90 25.77 6.76
C PHE A 11 4.14 27.27 6.68
N LYS A 12 5.33 27.66 6.20
CA LYS A 12 5.76 29.07 6.11
C LYS A 12 6.04 29.43 4.66
N SER A 13 5.65 30.65 4.27
CA SER A 13 6.07 31.29 3.03
C SER A 13 6.69 32.66 3.40
N GLU A 14 7.89 32.94 2.87
CA GLU A 14 8.65 34.14 3.20
C GLU A 14 8.82 34.38 4.72
N GLY A 15 8.99 33.26 5.48
CA GLY A 15 9.14 33.30 6.94
C GLY A 15 7.84 33.52 7.72
N LYS A 16 6.69 33.68 7.05
CA LYS A 16 5.39 33.88 7.69
C LYS A 16 4.57 32.59 7.67
N PRO A 17 3.90 32.22 8.77
CA PRO A 17 2.96 31.10 8.77
C PRO A 17 1.84 31.32 7.76
N VAL A 18 1.62 30.35 6.88
CA VAL A 18 0.55 30.36 5.86
C VAL A 18 -0.46 29.24 6.06
N ALA A 19 -0.06 28.17 6.77
CA ALA A 19 -0.94 27.05 7.10
C ALA A 19 -0.41 26.29 8.30
N TYR A 20 -1.32 25.54 8.96
CA TYR A 20 -0.99 24.59 10.02
C TYR A 20 -1.54 23.22 9.63
N SER A 21 -0.78 22.16 9.90
CA SER A 21 -1.32 20.80 9.80
C SER A 21 -2.30 20.53 10.93
N ALA A 22 -3.53 20.15 10.61
CA ALA A 22 -4.55 19.81 11.60
C ALA A 22 -4.47 18.33 12.01
N ALA A 23 -3.86 17.46 11.18
CA ALA A 23 -3.71 16.04 11.42
C ALA A 23 -2.46 15.52 10.68
N ASN A 24 -1.94 14.39 11.15
CA ASN A 24 -0.95 13.60 10.43
C ASN A 24 -1.61 12.33 9.94
N GLU A 25 -1.42 12.06 8.66
CA GLU A 25 -1.79 10.80 8.06
C GLU A 25 -0.53 9.94 7.88
N VAL A 26 -0.65 8.66 8.19
CA VAL A 26 0.38 7.66 7.93
C VAL A 26 -0.15 6.60 6.98
N LEU A 27 0.69 6.18 6.07
CA LEU A 27 0.44 4.98 5.27
C LEU A 27 0.87 3.76 6.06
N SER A 28 0.04 2.74 5.99
CA SER A 28 0.26 1.45 6.65
C SER A 28 -0.11 0.31 5.71
N LEU A 29 0.42 -0.86 5.99
CA LEU A 29 0.01 -2.09 5.34
C LEU A 29 -1.09 -2.76 6.16
N TYR A 30 -2.29 -2.83 5.60
CA TYR A 30 -3.40 -3.60 6.15
C TYR A 30 -3.36 -5.01 5.56
N TYR A 31 -3.62 -6.04 6.36
CA TYR A 31 -3.59 -7.42 5.88
C TYR A 31 -4.66 -8.29 6.54
N ASN A 32 -5.15 -9.27 5.79
CA ASN A 32 -6.10 -10.26 6.25
C ASN A 32 -5.35 -11.43 6.91
N LYS A 33 -5.48 -11.57 8.22
CA LYS A 33 -4.79 -12.60 9.02
C LYS A 33 -5.18 -14.00 8.63
N ASP A 34 -6.45 -14.25 8.31
CA ASP A 34 -6.92 -15.59 7.94
C ASP A 34 -6.28 -16.09 6.65
N MET A 35 -5.99 -15.17 5.70
CA MET A 35 -5.27 -15.51 4.47
C MET A 35 -3.79 -15.84 4.74
N PHE A 36 -3.15 -15.12 5.67
CA PHE A 36 -1.79 -15.43 6.11
C PHE A 36 -1.73 -16.78 6.83
N ASP A 37 -2.66 -17.02 7.75
CA ASP A 37 -2.76 -18.28 8.49
C ASP A 37 -2.98 -19.46 7.54
N ALA A 38 -3.88 -19.30 6.57
CA ALA A 38 -4.15 -20.32 5.55
C ALA A 38 -2.94 -20.63 4.67
N ALA A 39 -2.08 -19.63 4.42
CA ALA A 39 -0.84 -19.78 3.68
C ALA A 39 0.35 -20.26 4.54
N GLY A 40 0.19 -20.32 5.87
CA GLY A 40 1.26 -20.67 6.81
C GLY A 40 2.36 -19.62 6.88
N LEU A 41 2.02 -18.35 6.70
CA LEU A 41 2.95 -17.23 6.66
C LEU A 41 2.95 -16.45 7.97
N ASP A 42 4.12 -15.96 8.35
CA ASP A 42 4.24 -14.98 9.43
C ASP A 42 3.59 -13.65 9.03
N TYR A 43 3.06 -12.93 10.02
CA TYR A 43 2.49 -11.61 9.80
C TYR A 43 3.57 -10.56 9.52
N PRO A 44 3.25 -9.53 8.70
CA PRO A 44 4.15 -8.40 8.52
C PRO A 44 4.56 -7.76 9.84
N SER A 45 5.85 -7.45 9.99
CA SER A 45 6.37 -6.81 11.19
C SER A 45 5.94 -5.35 11.27
N ALA A 46 5.51 -4.91 12.47
CA ALA A 46 5.20 -3.51 12.73
C ALA A 46 6.45 -2.64 13.00
N THR A 47 7.64 -3.25 13.11
CA THR A 47 8.89 -2.56 13.48
C THR A 47 10.02 -2.75 12.49
N GLU A 48 9.93 -3.75 11.63
CA GLU A 48 10.96 -4.07 10.63
C GLU A 48 10.34 -3.97 9.23
N ALA A 49 10.79 -2.99 8.47
CA ALA A 49 10.33 -2.80 7.10
C ALA A 49 10.84 -3.92 6.19
N MET A 50 9.97 -4.44 5.35
CA MET A 50 10.35 -5.35 4.28
C MET A 50 10.89 -4.59 3.07
N THR A 51 11.76 -5.23 2.31
CA THR A 51 12.20 -4.73 1.02
C THR A 51 11.09 -4.87 -0.04
N TRP A 52 11.24 -4.17 -1.17
CA TRP A 52 10.31 -4.32 -2.28
C TRP A 52 10.22 -5.76 -2.80
N ASP A 53 11.35 -6.46 -2.91
CA ASP A 53 11.39 -7.83 -3.43
C ASP A 53 10.73 -8.83 -2.45
N GLU A 54 10.88 -8.61 -1.14
CA GLU A 54 10.16 -9.37 -0.11
C GLU A 54 8.66 -9.13 -0.19
N PHE A 55 8.23 -7.87 -0.37
CA PHE A 55 6.82 -7.53 -0.56
C PHE A 55 6.22 -8.21 -1.81
N VAL A 56 6.91 -8.15 -2.95
CA VAL A 56 6.48 -8.81 -4.19
C VAL A 56 6.38 -10.32 -4.00
N THR A 57 7.39 -10.94 -3.37
CA THR A 57 7.40 -12.38 -3.10
C THR A 57 6.23 -12.79 -2.21
N LEU A 58 5.97 -12.01 -1.16
CA LEU A 58 4.84 -12.21 -0.25
C LEU A 58 3.51 -12.06 -0.98
N ALA A 59 3.35 -11.00 -1.80
CA ALA A 59 2.16 -10.77 -2.60
C ALA A 59 1.91 -11.93 -3.58
N LYS A 60 2.93 -12.43 -4.27
CA LYS A 60 2.81 -13.59 -5.18
C LYS A 60 2.45 -14.87 -4.44
N THR A 61 3.00 -15.09 -3.24
CA THR A 61 2.67 -16.25 -2.41
C THR A 61 1.19 -16.25 -1.99
N LEU A 62 0.65 -15.06 -1.72
CA LEU A 62 -0.74 -14.85 -1.33
C LEU A 62 -1.71 -14.72 -2.53
N THR A 63 -1.21 -14.66 -3.76
CA THR A 63 -2.05 -14.64 -4.96
C THR A 63 -2.39 -16.06 -5.37
N LEU A 64 -3.66 -16.41 -5.43
CA LEU A 64 -4.12 -17.76 -5.73
C LEU A 64 -5.03 -17.79 -6.96
N ASP A 65 -4.81 -18.77 -7.83
CA ASP A 65 -5.71 -19.08 -8.94
C ASP A 65 -6.94 -19.91 -8.48
N ALA A 66 -7.81 -20.27 -9.43
CA ALA A 66 -8.99 -21.08 -9.17
C ALA A 66 -8.68 -22.52 -8.71
N ASN A 67 -7.45 -23.01 -8.94
CA ASN A 67 -6.99 -24.34 -8.57
C ASN A 67 -6.23 -24.33 -7.23
N GLY A 68 -5.98 -23.13 -6.66
CA GLY A 68 -5.23 -22.95 -5.42
C GLY A 68 -3.71 -22.86 -5.62
N ASN A 69 -3.21 -22.75 -6.87
CA ASN A 69 -1.80 -22.51 -7.11
C ASN A 69 -1.49 -21.04 -6.86
N ASN A 70 -0.36 -20.75 -6.21
CA ASN A 70 0.09 -19.38 -6.03
C ASN A 70 0.86 -18.86 -7.24
N ALA A 71 1.05 -17.53 -7.33
CA ALA A 71 1.70 -16.88 -8.48
C ALA A 71 3.21 -17.18 -8.62
N LEU A 72 3.81 -17.95 -7.71
CA LEU A 72 5.17 -18.47 -7.84
C LEU A 72 5.19 -19.87 -8.48
N SER A 73 4.04 -20.56 -8.56
CA SER A 73 3.93 -21.90 -9.12
C SER A 73 4.04 -21.85 -10.64
N PRO A 74 4.72 -22.84 -11.28
CA PRO A 74 4.70 -22.98 -12.73
C PRO A 74 3.31 -23.37 -13.29
N ASP A 75 2.43 -23.87 -12.43
CA ASP A 75 1.06 -24.26 -12.79
C ASP A 75 0.03 -23.15 -12.52
N PHE A 76 0.48 -21.94 -12.18
CA PHE A 76 -0.39 -20.80 -11.90
C PHE A 76 -1.15 -20.33 -13.13
N ASP A 77 -2.48 -20.31 -13.05
CA ASP A 77 -3.36 -19.81 -14.09
C ASP A 77 -3.73 -18.33 -13.84
N LYS A 78 -2.94 -17.43 -14.43
CA LYS A 78 -3.13 -15.99 -14.32
C LYS A 78 -4.44 -15.44 -14.91
N GLU A 79 -5.12 -16.22 -15.75
CA GLU A 79 -6.40 -15.82 -16.34
C GLU A 79 -7.59 -16.12 -15.40
N ASN A 80 -7.37 -16.92 -14.35
CA ASN A 80 -8.39 -17.34 -13.40
C ASN A 80 -7.99 -17.10 -11.94
N ILE A 81 -7.49 -15.89 -11.63
CA ILE A 81 -7.12 -15.50 -10.27
C ILE A 81 -8.36 -15.34 -9.39
N LYS A 82 -8.37 -15.97 -8.22
CA LYS A 82 -9.44 -15.91 -7.21
C LYS A 82 -9.12 -15.03 -6.03
N GLN A 83 -7.85 -14.94 -5.67
CA GLN A 83 -7.34 -14.13 -4.58
C GLN A 83 -6.10 -13.40 -5.07
N TYR A 84 -6.04 -12.10 -4.86
CA TYR A 84 -4.84 -11.31 -5.12
C TYR A 84 -4.05 -11.11 -3.84
N GLY A 85 -2.73 -11.05 -3.96
CA GLY A 85 -1.85 -10.86 -2.82
C GLY A 85 -1.85 -9.44 -2.30
N CYS A 86 -1.96 -8.45 -3.18
CA CYS A 86 -1.92 -7.07 -2.74
C CYS A 86 -2.81 -6.14 -3.57
N VAL A 87 -3.06 -4.98 -3.00
CA VAL A 87 -3.48 -3.79 -3.70
C VAL A 87 -2.71 -2.58 -3.19
N VAL A 88 -2.20 -1.80 -4.13
CA VAL A 88 -1.50 -0.53 -3.88
C VAL A 88 -2.26 0.55 -4.63
N ASP A 89 -2.73 1.56 -3.92
CA ASP A 89 -3.41 2.67 -4.55
C ASP A 89 -2.46 3.46 -5.45
N ASN A 90 -2.98 3.96 -6.57
CA ASN A 90 -2.23 4.75 -7.53
C ASN A 90 -2.45 6.27 -7.40
N TRP A 91 -2.98 6.71 -6.28
CA TRP A 91 -3.11 8.14 -6.00
C TRP A 91 -1.74 8.82 -5.99
N THR A 92 -1.70 10.01 -6.51
CA THR A 92 -0.46 10.79 -6.72
C THR A 92 0.42 10.85 -5.47
N TRP A 93 -0.16 11.11 -4.30
CA TRP A 93 0.56 11.22 -3.04
C TRP A 93 1.07 9.86 -2.52
N GLN A 94 0.39 8.75 -2.80
CA GLN A 94 0.89 7.42 -2.47
C GLN A 94 2.07 7.01 -3.36
N LEU A 95 2.00 7.33 -4.66
CA LEU A 95 3.12 7.09 -5.57
C LEU A 95 4.35 7.91 -5.16
N GLU A 96 4.16 9.10 -4.58
CA GLU A 96 5.26 9.89 -4.02
C GLU A 96 5.94 9.18 -2.84
N VAL A 97 5.18 8.52 -1.96
CA VAL A 97 5.76 7.76 -0.85
C VAL A 97 6.63 6.61 -1.36
N TRP A 98 6.18 5.90 -2.40
CA TRP A 98 7.01 4.87 -3.05
C TRP A 98 8.27 5.46 -3.70
N ALA A 99 8.15 6.62 -4.34
CA ALA A 99 9.31 7.32 -4.90
C ALA A 99 10.31 7.72 -3.81
N LEU A 100 9.83 8.29 -2.70
CA LEU A 100 10.65 8.66 -1.54
C LEU A 100 11.37 7.45 -0.94
N SER A 101 10.68 6.32 -0.80
CA SER A 101 11.26 5.06 -0.29
C SER A 101 12.38 4.53 -1.18
N ASN A 102 12.34 4.82 -2.48
CA ASN A 102 13.39 4.48 -3.45
C ASN A 102 14.48 5.57 -3.59
N GLY A 103 14.38 6.65 -2.81
CA GLY A 103 15.30 7.79 -2.83
C GLY A 103 15.07 8.78 -3.99
N GLY A 104 13.90 8.71 -4.63
CA GLY A 104 13.41 9.72 -5.59
C GLY A 104 12.57 10.78 -4.90
N ARG A 105 12.28 11.88 -5.59
CA ARG A 105 11.40 12.97 -5.11
C ARG A 105 10.64 13.54 -6.30
N TRP A 106 9.45 14.11 -6.06
CA TRP A 106 8.67 14.77 -7.09
C TRP A 106 9.15 16.21 -7.34
N PHE A 107 9.72 16.81 -6.33
CA PHE A 107 10.29 18.14 -6.39
C PHE A 107 11.67 18.15 -5.75
N THR A 108 12.50 19.12 -6.17
CA THR A 108 13.75 19.44 -5.47
C THR A 108 13.47 19.80 -4.01
N GLU A 109 14.46 19.68 -3.13
CA GLU A 109 14.29 19.94 -1.69
C GLU A 109 13.81 21.37 -1.39
N ASP A 110 14.22 22.33 -2.23
CA ASP A 110 13.79 23.72 -2.16
C ASP A 110 12.45 24.01 -2.87
N GLY A 111 11.85 22.98 -3.51
CA GLY A 111 10.59 23.09 -4.24
C GLY A 111 10.68 23.88 -5.56
N SER A 112 11.89 24.25 -6.03
CA SER A 112 12.07 25.12 -7.19
C SER A 112 11.87 24.41 -8.54
N ALA A 113 12.02 23.08 -8.58
CA ALA A 113 11.90 22.29 -9.79
C ALA A 113 11.17 20.96 -9.57
N CYS A 114 10.44 20.53 -10.58
CA CYS A 114 9.82 19.20 -10.63
C CYS A 114 10.86 18.17 -11.09
N THR A 115 10.97 17.08 -10.36
CA THR A 115 11.92 15.97 -10.59
C THR A 115 11.22 14.63 -10.85
N ILE A 116 9.95 14.65 -11.28
CA ILE A 116 9.17 13.44 -11.53
C ILE A 116 9.77 12.54 -12.62
N ASN A 117 10.63 13.10 -13.46
CA ASN A 117 11.40 12.37 -14.48
C ASN A 117 12.73 11.78 -13.97
N ASP A 118 13.00 11.87 -12.67
CA ASP A 118 14.15 11.19 -12.07
C ASP A 118 14.02 9.67 -12.26
N PRO A 119 15.10 8.97 -12.65
CA PRO A 119 15.09 7.53 -12.86
C PRO A 119 14.54 6.73 -11.66
N LYS A 120 14.80 7.17 -10.42
CA LYS A 120 14.28 6.50 -9.21
C LYS A 120 12.78 6.67 -9.03
N VAL A 121 12.24 7.81 -9.45
CA VAL A 121 10.77 8.04 -9.47
C VAL A 121 10.12 7.17 -10.51
N ILE A 122 10.66 7.14 -11.73
CA ILE A 122 10.18 6.31 -12.84
C ILE A 122 10.21 4.84 -12.44
N GLU A 123 11.32 4.37 -11.85
CA GLU A 123 11.47 3.01 -11.36
C GLU A 123 10.39 2.64 -10.33
N SER A 124 10.10 3.53 -9.39
CA SER A 124 9.09 3.29 -8.36
C SER A 124 7.68 3.17 -8.94
N ILE A 125 7.32 4.05 -9.88
CA ILE A 125 6.03 3.99 -10.57
C ILE A 125 5.93 2.72 -11.40
N GLN A 126 7.01 2.35 -12.09
CA GLN A 126 7.06 1.12 -12.88
C GLN A 126 6.89 -0.12 -11.99
N LYS A 127 7.59 -0.19 -10.86
CA LYS A 127 7.45 -1.28 -9.89
C LYS A 127 6.01 -1.46 -9.40
N VAL A 128 5.30 -0.36 -9.13
CA VAL A 128 3.87 -0.43 -8.75
C VAL A 128 3.03 -0.94 -9.92
N ALA A 129 3.25 -0.46 -11.13
CA ALA A 129 2.55 -0.94 -12.31
C ALA A 129 2.83 -2.43 -12.60
N ASP A 130 4.05 -2.88 -12.37
CA ASP A 130 4.46 -4.26 -12.59
C ASP A 130 3.77 -5.26 -11.67
N LEU A 131 3.28 -4.86 -10.50
CA LEU A 131 2.46 -5.73 -9.64
C LEU A 131 1.25 -6.30 -10.40
N THR A 132 0.67 -5.52 -11.30
CA THR A 132 -0.44 -5.95 -12.15
C THR A 132 0.04 -6.51 -13.49
N LEU A 133 0.96 -5.83 -14.17
CA LEU A 133 1.30 -6.09 -15.57
C LEU A 133 2.28 -7.26 -15.73
N VAL A 134 3.13 -7.51 -14.74
CA VAL A 134 4.21 -8.50 -14.80
C VAL A 134 4.01 -9.57 -13.72
N GLU A 135 3.84 -9.15 -12.48
CA GLU A 135 3.81 -10.03 -11.31
C GLU A 135 2.46 -10.73 -11.11
N ASN A 136 1.40 -10.20 -11.72
CA ASN A 136 0.02 -10.71 -11.63
C ASN A 136 -0.50 -10.88 -10.19
N CYS A 137 0.00 -10.09 -9.25
CA CYS A 137 -0.35 -10.17 -7.83
C CYS A 137 -1.25 -9.03 -7.35
N MET A 138 -1.56 -8.07 -8.23
CA MET A 138 -2.48 -6.96 -7.99
C MET A 138 -3.55 -6.93 -9.09
N PRO A 139 -4.85 -6.73 -8.76
CA PRO A 139 -5.90 -6.66 -9.77
C PRO A 139 -5.76 -5.41 -10.64
N TYR A 140 -6.14 -5.51 -11.90
CA TYR A 140 -6.25 -4.36 -12.78
C TYR A 140 -7.33 -3.41 -12.25
N ASN A 141 -7.11 -2.10 -12.31
CA ASN A 141 -8.00 -1.04 -11.79
C ASN A 141 -8.17 -1.00 -10.26
N ALA A 142 -7.31 -1.64 -9.48
CA ALA A 142 -7.41 -1.68 -8.01
C ALA A 142 -7.48 -0.29 -7.34
N GLY A 143 -6.91 0.74 -7.95
CA GLY A 143 -6.90 2.10 -7.41
C GLY A 143 -7.80 3.09 -8.16
N LEU A 144 -8.58 2.64 -9.16
CA LEU A 144 -9.39 3.53 -10.02
C LEU A 144 -10.83 3.72 -9.53
N GLU A 145 -11.30 2.85 -8.66
CA GLU A 145 -12.64 2.97 -8.08
C GLU A 145 -12.54 3.57 -6.67
N ASP A 146 -13.44 4.48 -6.34
CA ASP A 146 -13.62 4.96 -4.97
C ASP A 146 -13.74 3.76 -4.03
N ASN A 147 -12.84 3.65 -3.05
CA ASN A 147 -12.74 2.57 -2.07
C ASN A 147 -12.25 1.19 -2.64
N GLY A 148 -11.58 1.14 -3.79
CA GLY A 148 -11.10 -0.13 -4.37
C GLY A 148 -10.30 -0.98 -3.40
N MET A 149 -9.43 -0.36 -2.61
CA MET A 149 -8.65 -1.00 -1.58
C MET A 149 -9.48 -1.49 -0.38
N GLN A 150 -10.34 -0.63 0.18
CA GLN A 150 -11.24 -1.02 1.27
C GLN A 150 -12.12 -2.18 0.85
N ARG A 151 -12.74 -2.07 -0.32
CA ARG A 151 -13.62 -3.11 -0.85
C ARG A 151 -12.88 -4.44 -1.01
N SER A 152 -11.68 -4.43 -1.58
CA SER A 152 -10.92 -5.65 -1.86
C SER A 152 -10.46 -6.36 -0.59
N LEU A 153 -9.94 -5.63 0.41
CA LEU A 153 -9.55 -6.21 1.71
C LEU A 153 -10.78 -6.68 2.50
N LEU A 154 -11.84 -5.86 2.56
CA LEU A 154 -13.04 -6.13 3.34
C LEU A 154 -13.87 -7.27 2.74
N THR A 155 -13.87 -7.42 1.43
CA THR A 155 -14.57 -8.54 0.74
C THR A 155 -13.75 -9.84 0.71
N GLY A 156 -12.52 -9.83 1.22
CA GLY A 156 -11.67 -11.01 1.23
C GLY A 156 -11.15 -11.41 -0.16
N THR A 157 -11.06 -10.49 -1.10
CA THR A 157 -10.51 -10.75 -2.44
C THR A 157 -9.03 -10.42 -2.55
N VAL A 158 -8.50 -9.67 -1.58
CA VAL A 158 -7.09 -9.25 -1.52
C VAL A 158 -6.53 -9.50 -0.13
N ALA A 159 -5.32 -10.04 -0.06
CA ALA A 159 -4.67 -10.38 1.21
C ALA A 159 -4.04 -9.17 1.91
N MET A 160 -3.49 -8.23 1.16
CA MET A 160 -2.81 -7.03 1.67
C MET A 160 -3.25 -5.78 0.92
N ALA A 161 -3.31 -4.65 1.65
CA ALA A 161 -3.65 -3.38 1.04
C ALA A 161 -2.86 -2.23 1.70
N THR A 162 -2.27 -1.34 0.90
CA THR A 162 -1.68 -0.12 1.44
C THR A 162 -2.72 0.97 1.57
N ALA A 163 -2.79 1.60 2.72
CA ALA A 163 -3.78 2.64 3.00
C ALA A 163 -3.35 3.61 4.07
N GLY A 164 -4.06 4.73 4.09
CA GLY A 164 -3.92 5.71 5.15
C GLY A 164 -4.69 5.33 6.42
N ALA A 165 -4.29 5.96 7.52
CA ALA A 165 -4.85 5.73 8.85
C ALA A 165 -6.37 5.99 8.94
N TRP A 166 -6.96 6.74 8.01
CA TRP A 166 -8.43 6.94 7.93
C TRP A 166 -9.22 5.64 7.75
N ASN A 167 -8.57 4.57 7.26
CA ASN A 167 -9.23 3.27 7.07
C ASN A 167 -9.41 2.47 8.36
N VAL A 168 -8.71 2.83 9.44
CA VAL A 168 -8.79 2.10 10.72
C VAL A 168 -10.23 2.01 11.22
N GLY A 169 -10.99 3.12 11.15
CA GLY A 169 -12.38 3.12 11.58
C GLY A 169 -13.27 2.16 10.82
N THR A 170 -13.10 2.08 9.50
CA THR A 170 -13.86 1.16 8.63
C THR A 170 -13.45 -0.28 8.89
N CYS A 171 -12.15 -0.57 9.00
CA CYS A 171 -11.64 -1.91 9.32
C CYS A 171 -12.15 -2.39 10.69
N LEU A 172 -12.15 -1.52 11.70
CA LEU A 172 -12.69 -1.84 13.03
C LEU A 172 -14.19 -2.14 13.00
N ALA A 173 -14.97 -1.36 12.24
CA ALA A 173 -16.40 -1.60 12.08
C ALA A 173 -16.67 -2.93 11.40
N THR A 174 -15.98 -3.22 10.29
CA THR A 174 -16.11 -4.48 9.55
C THR A 174 -15.62 -5.69 10.36
N ALA A 175 -14.53 -5.54 11.11
CA ALA A 175 -14.04 -6.59 12.01
C ALA A 175 -15.09 -6.96 13.06
N ARG A 176 -15.79 -5.95 13.62
CA ARG A 176 -16.84 -6.17 14.60
C ARG A 176 -18.11 -6.77 14.00
N ASP A 177 -18.54 -6.26 12.85
CA ASP A 177 -19.88 -6.53 12.30
C ASP A 177 -19.88 -7.75 11.37
N GLU A 178 -18.78 -8.02 10.68
CA GLU A 178 -18.64 -9.07 9.66
C GLU A 178 -17.53 -10.10 9.97
N GLY A 179 -16.80 -9.91 11.07
CA GLY A 179 -15.78 -10.87 11.52
C GLY A 179 -14.46 -10.80 10.74
N LEU A 180 -14.13 -9.65 10.11
CA LEU A 180 -12.83 -9.47 9.44
C LEU A 180 -11.68 -9.56 10.46
N ASN A 181 -10.83 -10.58 10.32
CA ASN A 181 -9.61 -10.75 11.11
C ASN A 181 -8.43 -10.07 10.39
N TYR A 182 -8.12 -8.83 10.78
CA TYR A 182 -7.09 -8.04 10.11
C TYR A 182 -5.95 -7.63 11.03
N GLY A 183 -4.82 -7.27 10.43
CA GLY A 183 -3.69 -6.62 11.08
C GLY A 183 -3.27 -5.36 10.35
N VAL A 184 -2.44 -4.56 11.02
CA VAL A 184 -1.82 -3.34 10.47
C VAL A 184 -0.34 -3.38 10.82
N ALA A 185 0.53 -3.09 9.86
CA ALA A 185 1.98 -3.01 10.00
C ALA A 185 2.53 -1.73 9.37
#